data_bc0d128bcea51ca3e2e7c1617c9188b3
#
_entry.id   bc0d128bcea51ca3e2e7c1617c9188b3
#
_cell.length_a   1.000
_cell.length_b   1.000
_cell.length_c   1.000
_cell.angle_alpha   90.00
_cell.angle_beta   90.00
_cell.angle_gamma   90.00
#
_symmetry.space_group_name_H-M   'P 1'
#
loop_
_entity.id
_entity.type
_entity.pdbx_description
1 polymer ?
#
loop_
_entity_poly.entity_id
_entity_poly.type
_entity_poly.pdbx_seq_one_letter_code
_entity_poly.pdbx_strand_id
1 'polypeptide(L)'
;MITSFSLRNFKSYKEAEMPLAALTLFIGPNASGKSNALEAIRLLSLLSKGARLDDIEKGIHGPGGYLRGEAANLFRDADEAIEIGCRMEGILWDWNRLSIQLGLISDHLVIMDESVSKDAKLDPLFLYRVDGPEKNAISDDVILVRYYNFSEGEMPQIPCSNRQAIFFQLETPGRFREEDPESQFVIPSVAKSIRTNLRNVVFLEPQPEKMRDYSYLKDDVIVEDGRNLSSVLYKICNGKDRYERDQMLKFVRSLPEQDIIEIRFIKTERNDVMVRLVESFGGKESIFDAPVLSDGTLRVLAVGAMLLSVPQGSLVVIEEIDNGVHPS
;
A
#
# COMPACT_ATOMS: atom_id res chain seq x y z
N MET A 1 -6.87 -10.92 4.14
CA MET A 1 -5.56 -10.29 4.48
C MET A 1 -4.52 -10.73 3.47
N ILE A 2 -3.56 -9.86 3.09
CA ILE A 2 -2.49 -10.22 2.15
C ILE A 2 -1.49 -11.11 2.89
N THR A 3 -1.10 -12.24 2.28
CA THR A 3 -0.19 -13.24 2.88
C THR A 3 1.14 -13.38 2.16
N SER A 4 1.22 -12.99 0.89
CA SER A 4 2.49 -12.84 0.17
C SER A 4 2.38 -11.86 -0.98
N PHE A 5 3.52 -11.31 -1.37
CA PHE A 5 3.71 -10.61 -2.65
C PHE A 5 4.68 -11.40 -3.52
N SER A 6 4.44 -11.41 -4.83
CA SER A 6 5.32 -11.99 -5.84
C SER A 6 5.70 -10.94 -6.87
N LEU A 7 6.93 -11.01 -7.37
CA LEU A 7 7.43 -10.12 -8.41
C LEU A 7 8.43 -10.85 -9.30
N ARG A 8 8.39 -10.55 -10.59
CA ARG A 8 9.32 -11.03 -11.60
C ARG A 8 9.69 -9.91 -12.56
N ASN A 9 10.93 -9.89 -12.99
CA ASN A 9 11.51 -8.89 -13.90
C ASN A 9 11.34 -7.44 -13.44
N PHE A 10 11.29 -7.18 -12.13
CA PHE A 10 11.07 -5.84 -11.57
C PHE A 10 12.37 -5.26 -10.99
N LYS A 11 12.91 -4.20 -11.58
CA LYS A 11 14.14 -3.50 -11.15
C LYS A 11 15.30 -4.47 -10.89
N SER A 12 15.74 -4.62 -9.63
CA SER A 12 16.82 -5.54 -9.26
C SER A 12 16.39 -7.01 -9.19
N TYR A 13 15.10 -7.30 -9.18
CA TYR A 13 14.58 -8.64 -8.99
C TYR A 13 14.37 -9.38 -10.31
N LYS A 14 15.00 -10.55 -10.46
CA LYS A 14 14.65 -11.49 -11.51
C LYS A 14 13.32 -12.17 -11.18
N GLU A 15 13.24 -12.72 -9.97
CA GLU A 15 12.05 -13.36 -9.41
C GLU A 15 12.16 -13.37 -7.88
N ALA A 16 11.06 -13.09 -7.18
CA ALA A 16 10.99 -13.21 -5.73
C ALA A 16 9.54 -13.45 -5.29
N GLU A 17 9.39 -14.23 -4.24
CA GLU A 17 8.17 -14.33 -3.45
C GLU A 17 8.48 -13.89 -2.02
N MET A 18 7.67 -12.98 -1.49
CA MET A 18 7.83 -12.36 -0.19
C MET A 18 6.66 -12.77 0.70
N PRO A 19 6.81 -13.83 1.50
CA PRO A 19 5.78 -14.22 2.46
C PRO A 19 5.65 -13.15 3.55
N LEU A 20 4.42 -12.88 3.98
CA LEU A 20 4.12 -11.93 5.03
C LEU A 20 3.61 -12.64 6.27
N ALA A 21 4.08 -12.18 7.42
CA ALA A 21 3.60 -12.54 8.76
C ALA A 21 3.05 -11.28 9.45
N ALA A 22 2.60 -11.42 10.70
CA ALA A 22 2.15 -10.29 11.51
C ALA A 22 3.22 -9.19 11.64
N LEU A 23 4.50 -9.58 11.62
CA LEU A 23 5.66 -8.70 11.48
C LEU A 23 6.62 -9.33 10.47
N THR A 24 7.00 -8.58 9.44
CA THR A 24 7.98 -8.99 8.43
C THR A 24 9.05 -7.91 8.33
N LEU A 25 10.31 -8.32 8.44
CA LEU A 25 11.47 -7.42 8.36
C LEU A 25 12.28 -7.70 7.10
N PHE A 26 12.55 -6.65 6.31
CA PHE A 26 13.46 -6.69 5.18
C PHE A 26 14.83 -6.19 5.64
N ILE A 27 15.79 -7.10 5.80
CA ILE A 27 17.13 -6.80 6.28
C ILE A 27 18.14 -7.03 5.15
N GLY A 28 19.08 -6.13 5.01
CA GLY A 28 20.16 -6.26 4.01
C GLY A 28 20.93 -4.95 3.84
N PRO A 29 22.10 -5.00 3.19
CA PRO A 29 22.92 -3.81 2.92
C PRO A 29 22.20 -2.82 2.02
N ASN A 30 22.72 -1.58 1.95
CA ASN A 30 22.25 -0.59 0.98
C ASN A 30 22.40 -1.14 -0.44
N ALA A 31 21.51 -0.78 -1.35
CA ALA A 31 21.43 -1.27 -2.72
C ALA A 31 21.08 -2.77 -2.87
N SER A 32 20.68 -3.49 -1.80
CA SER A 32 20.26 -4.90 -1.89
C SER A 32 18.87 -5.10 -2.53
N GLY A 33 18.16 -4.01 -2.85
CA GLY A 33 16.84 -4.07 -3.49
C GLY A 33 15.65 -3.93 -2.52
N LYS A 34 15.85 -3.72 -1.21
CA LYS A 34 14.74 -3.56 -0.23
C LYS A 34 13.68 -2.57 -0.70
N SER A 35 14.08 -1.36 -1.03
CA SER A 35 13.15 -0.33 -1.52
C SER A 35 12.50 -0.70 -2.87
N ASN A 36 13.20 -1.46 -3.74
CA ASN A 36 12.58 -1.93 -4.98
C ASN A 36 11.42 -2.91 -4.71
N ALA A 37 11.54 -3.77 -3.69
CA ALA A 37 10.42 -4.63 -3.26
C ALA A 37 9.24 -3.81 -2.75
N LEU A 38 9.50 -2.78 -1.94
CA LEU A 38 8.46 -1.88 -1.43
C LEU A 38 7.79 -1.06 -2.54
N GLU A 39 8.54 -0.65 -3.56
CA GLU A 39 7.99 0.00 -4.75
C GLU A 39 7.05 -0.91 -5.56
N ALA A 40 7.33 -2.21 -5.65
CA ALA A 40 6.41 -3.17 -6.29
C ALA A 40 5.08 -3.28 -5.51
N ILE A 41 5.14 -3.33 -4.17
CA ILE A 41 3.96 -3.31 -3.31
C ILE A 41 3.18 -1.99 -3.50
N ARG A 42 3.90 -0.87 -3.60
CA ARG A 42 3.32 0.45 -3.84
C ARG A 42 2.61 0.52 -5.19
N LEU A 43 3.19 -0.06 -6.24
CA LEU A 43 2.58 -0.12 -7.56
C LEU A 43 1.23 -0.85 -7.52
N LEU A 44 1.16 -2.02 -6.87
CA LEU A 44 -0.11 -2.74 -6.66
C LEU A 44 -1.14 -1.91 -5.87
N SER A 45 -0.69 -1.20 -4.83
CA SER A 45 -1.56 -0.30 -4.05
C SER A 45 -2.11 0.85 -4.91
N LEU A 46 -1.30 1.46 -5.79
CA LEU A 46 -1.72 2.51 -6.71
C LEU A 46 -2.77 2.00 -7.71
N LEU A 47 -2.53 0.82 -8.31
CA LEU A 47 -3.49 0.17 -9.20
C LEU A 47 -4.84 -0.08 -8.51
N SER A 48 -4.83 -0.46 -7.23
CA SER A 48 -6.06 -0.68 -6.44
C SER A 48 -6.85 0.60 -6.15
N LYS A 49 -6.22 1.76 -6.20
CA LYS A 49 -6.88 3.07 -6.07
C LYS A 49 -7.57 3.52 -7.37
N GLY A 50 -7.45 2.73 -8.44
CA GLY A 50 -7.99 3.03 -9.75
C GLY A 50 -7.11 3.97 -10.57
N ALA A 51 -5.85 4.15 -10.16
CA ALA A 51 -4.90 4.94 -10.93
C ALA A 51 -4.73 4.34 -12.34
N ARG A 52 -4.74 5.21 -13.35
CA ARG A 52 -4.38 4.82 -14.71
C ARG A 52 -2.87 4.71 -14.80
N LEU A 53 -2.38 3.81 -15.64
CA LEU A 53 -0.94 3.65 -15.88
C LEU A 53 -0.29 4.95 -16.36
N ASP A 54 -0.98 5.73 -17.21
CA ASP A 54 -0.51 7.05 -17.65
C ASP A 54 -0.29 8.04 -16.49
N ASP A 55 -1.12 7.97 -15.43
CA ASP A 55 -0.99 8.83 -14.25
C ASP A 55 0.15 8.33 -13.33
N ILE A 56 0.35 7.01 -13.27
CA ILE A 56 1.48 6.40 -12.58
C ILE A 56 2.79 6.83 -13.25
N GLU A 57 2.87 6.78 -14.58
CA GLU A 57 4.04 7.25 -15.36
C GLU A 57 4.37 8.72 -15.06
N LYS A 58 3.36 9.61 -15.09
CA LYS A 58 3.55 11.02 -14.73
C LYS A 58 4.04 11.19 -13.28
N GLY A 59 3.54 10.36 -12.37
CA GLY A 59 3.96 10.34 -10.97
C GLY A 59 5.39 9.85 -10.75
N ILE A 60 5.96 9.05 -11.68
CA ILE A 60 7.37 8.63 -11.64
C ILE A 60 8.29 9.85 -11.87
N HIS A 61 7.91 10.76 -12.77
CA HIS A 61 8.72 11.93 -13.14
C HIS A 61 8.57 13.14 -12.20
N GLY A 62 7.61 13.13 -11.26
CA GLY A 62 7.29 14.27 -10.39
C GLY A 62 8.18 14.37 -9.16
N PRO A 63 8.36 15.57 -8.58
CA PRO A 63 8.96 15.74 -7.26
C PRO A 63 8.09 15.02 -6.21
N GLY A 64 8.67 14.06 -5.49
CA GLY A 64 7.94 13.20 -4.55
C GLY A 64 7.20 12.04 -5.22
N GLY A 65 7.68 11.61 -6.39
CA GLY A 65 7.11 10.49 -7.15
C GLY A 65 7.05 9.19 -6.33
N TYR A 66 5.97 8.45 -6.50
CA TYR A 66 5.73 7.20 -5.77
C TYR A 66 6.64 6.04 -6.18
N LEU A 67 7.26 6.15 -7.35
CA LEU A 67 8.22 5.18 -7.92
C LEU A 67 9.43 5.96 -8.45
N ARG A 68 10.62 5.40 -8.28
CA ARG A 68 11.88 6.06 -8.70
C ARG A 68 12.27 5.67 -10.12
N GLY A 69 12.75 6.63 -10.90
CA GLY A 69 13.26 6.46 -12.26
C GLY A 69 12.23 6.80 -13.33
N GLU A 70 12.27 6.11 -14.46
CA GLU A 70 11.35 6.20 -15.59
C GLU A 70 10.58 4.88 -15.75
N ALA A 71 9.53 4.84 -16.57
CA ALA A 71 8.76 3.63 -16.82
C ALA A 71 9.65 2.45 -17.24
N ALA A 72 10.60 2.69 -18.14
CA ALA A 72 11.57 1.67 -18.59
C ALA A 72 12.49 1.16 -17.45
N ASN A 73 12.78 2.00 -16.43
CA ASN A 73 13.59 1.59 -15.29
C ASN A 73 12.87 0.65 -14.32
N LEU A 74 11.59 0.41 -14.49
CA LEU A 74 10.85 -0.58 -13.72
C LEU A 74 11.21 -2.01 -14.17
N PHE A 75 11.65 -2.18 -15.42
CA PHE A 75 12.00 -3.46 -16.02
C PHE A 75 13.45 -3.80 -15.71
N ARG A 76 13.71 -5.03 -15.28
CA ARG A 76 15.06 -5.57 -15.16
C ARG A 76 15.63 -5.95 -16.53
N ASP A 77 14.79 -6.58 -17.34
CA ASP A 77 15.04 -6.92 -18.74
C ASP A 77 13.91 -6.27 -19.57
N ALA A 78 14.28 -5.41 -20.50
CA ALA A 78 13.32 -4.64 -21.28
C ALA A 78 12.50 -5.50 -22.26
N ASP A 79 13.01 -6.67 -22.64
CA ASP A 79 12.33 -7.59 -23.58
C ASP A 79 11.30 -8.49 -22.88
N GLU A 80 11.29 -8.51 -21.53
CA GLU A 80 10.37 -9.31 -20.73
C GLU A 80 9.33 -8.42 -20.01
N ALA A 81 8.11 -8.93 -19.86
CA ALA A 81 7.09 -8.26 -19.05
C ALA A 81 7.45 -8.31 -17.55
N ILE A 82 7.10 -7.26 -16.81
CA ILE A 82 7.06 -7.29 -15.36
C ILE A 82 5.88 -8.13 -14.92
N GLU A 83 6.05 -9.00 -13.93
CA GLU A 83 4.95 -9.64 -13.24
C GLU A 83 4.96 -9.24 -11.77
N ILE A 84 3.82 -8.73 -11.29
CA ILE A 84 3.57 -8.40 -9.89
C ILE A 84 2.28 -9.07 -9.45
N GLY A 85 2.27 -9.61 -8.23
CA GLY A 85 1.10 -10.31 -7.74
C GLY A 85 1.04 -10.38 -6.22
N CYS A 86 -0.05 -10.92 -5.73
CA CYS A 86 -0.21 -11.18 -4.30
C CYS A 86 -1.14 -12.35 -4.04
N ARG A 87 -0.97 -12.95 -2.87
CA ARG A 87 -1.92 -13.90 -2.28
C ARG A 87 -2.65 -13.26 -1.12
N MET A 88 -3.90 -13.66 -0.94
CA MET A 88 -4.77 -13.13 0.09
C MET A 88 -5.58 -14.26 0.74
N GLU A 89 -5.80 -14.16 2.03
CA GLU A 89 -6.76 -15.01 2.76
C GLU A 89 -8.08 -14.30 2.97
N GLY A 90 -9.16 -15.10 3.15
CA GLY A 90 -10.50 -14.59 3.41
C GLY A 90 -11.17 -13.96 2.20
N ILE A 91 -10.74 -14.31 0.98
CA ILE A 91 -11.41 -13.94 -0.27
C ILE A 91 -12.51 -14.98 -0.57
N LEU A 92 -13.64 -14.52 -1.09
CA LEU A 92 -14.79 -15.33 -1.44
C LEU A 92 -14.40 -16.54 -2.32
N TRP A 93 -14.76 -17.76 -1.87
CA TRP A 93 -14.54 -19.02 -2.56
C TRP A 93 -13.08 -19.30 -2.93
N ASP A 94 -12.12 -18.79 -2.14
CA ASP A 94 -10.68 -18.98 -2.29
C ASP A 94 -10.09 -18.47 -3.63
N TRP A 95 -10.71 -17.46 -4.26
CA TRP A 95 -10.14 -16.75 -5.38
C TRP A 95 -9.05 -15.79 -4.89
N ASN A 96 -7.93 -16.34 -4.46
CA ASN A 96 -7.00 -15.71 -3.52
C ASN A 96 -5.68 -15.25 -4.16
N ARG A 97 -5.45 -15.53 -5.45
CA ARG A 97 -4.21 -15.15 -6.15
C ARG A 97 -4.51 -14.16 -7.26
N LEU A 98 -3.92 -12.97 -7.14
CA LEU A 98 -3.86 -11.95 -8.19
C LEU A 98 -2.47 -11.98 -8.84
N SER A 99 -2.42 -11.95 -10.18
CA SER A 99 -1.22 -11.72 -10.98
C SER A 99 -1.50 -10.67 -12.04
N ILE A 100 -0.59 -9.72 -12.21
CA ILE A 100 -0.64 -8.65 -13.21
C ILE A 100 0.69 -8.62 -13.95
N GLN A 101 0.64 -8.66 -15.28
CA GLN A 101 1.81 -8.47 -16.13
C GLN A 101 1.73 -7.11 -16.83
N LEU A 102 2.82 -6.35 -16.69
CA LEU A 102 2.97 -5.04 -17.33
C LEU A 102 4.04 -5.11 -18.40
N GLY A 103 3.80 -4.44 -19.52
CA GLY A 103 4.76 -4.28 -20.61
C GLY A 103 4.83 -2.84 -21.07
N LEU A 104 5.69 -2.57 -22.05
CA LEU A 104 5.78 -1.28 -22.73
C LEU A 104 5.27 -1.41 -24.17
N ILE A 105 4.36 -0.54 -24.56
CA ILE A 105 3.95 -0.33 -25.97
C ILE A 105 4.18 1.14 -26.28
N SER A 106 5.05 1.41 -27.26
CA SER A 106 5.44 2.78 -27.62
C SER A 106 5.87 3.63 -26.42
N ASP A 107 6.70 3.04 -25.55
CA ASP A 107 7.23 3.63 -24.31
C ASP A 107 6.20 3.89 -23.19
N HIS A 108 4.96 3.41 -23.37
CA HIS A 108 3.91 3.52 -22.38
C HIS A 108 3.62 2.19 -21.68
N LEU A 109 3.43 2.25 -20.36
CA LEU A 109 3.02 1.09 -19.55
C LEU A 109 1.62 0.62 -19.95
N VAL A 110 1.48 -0.68 -20.16
CA VAL A 110 0.19 -1.34 -20.43
C VAL A 110 0.06 -2.62 -19.63
N ILE A 111 -1.16 -3.03 -19.35
CA ILE A 111 -1.46 -4.36 -18.85
C ILE A 111 -1.42 -5.34 -20.02
N MET A 112 -0.49 -6.30 -19.95
CA MET A 112 -0.34 -7.38 -20.93
C MET A 112 -1.16 -8.61 -20.53
N ASP A 113 -1.20 -8.92 -19.24
CA ASP A 113 -2.02 -9.98 -18.66
C ASP A 113 -2.45 -9.58 -17.23
N GLU A 114 -3.63 -9.98 -16.87
CA GLU A 114 -4.12 -9.92 -15.49
C GLU A 114 -5.05 -11.10 -15.26
N SER A 115 -4.87 -11.75 -14.11
CA SER A 115 -5.69 -12.89 -13.75
C SER A 115 -5.96 -12.96 -12.26
N VAL A 116 -7.12 -13.50 -11.91
CA VAL A 116 -7.43 -13.96 -10.56
C VAL A 116 -7.68 -15.45 -10.60
N SER A 117 -7.01 -16.20 -9.73
CA SER A 117 -7.07 -17.67 -9.71
C SER A 117 -7.18 -18.22 -8.29
N LYS A 118 -7.52 -19.53 -8.22
CA LYS A 118 -7.36 -20.34 -7.02
C LYS A 118 -5.99 -21.00 -7.01
N ASP A 119 -5.48 -21.29 -5.82
CA ASP A 119 -4.32 -22.17 -5.67
C ASP A 119 -4.70 -23.61 -6.04
N ALA A 120 -4.33 -24.03 -7.25
CA ALA A 120 -4.45 -25.42 -7.68
C ALA A 120 -3.06 -26.01 -7.94
N LYS A 121 -2.83 -27.26 -7.52
CA LYS A 121 -1.51 -27.91 -7.61
C LYS A 121 -1.10 -28.28 -9.04
N LEU A 122 -2.03 -28.41 -9.97
CA LEU A 122 -1.77 -28.93 -11.32
C LEU A 122 -2.31 -28.05 -12.47
N ASP A 123 -3.42 -27.34 -12.27
CA ASP A 123 -4.00 -26.46 -13.29
C ASP A 123 -4.80 -25.35 -12.58
N PRO A 124 -4.33 -24.09 -12.59
CA PRO A 124 -5.02 -23.02 -11.88
C PRO A 124 -6.36 -22.72 -12.56
N LEU A 125 -7.44 -22.84 -11.78
CA LEU A 125 -8.74 -22.35 -12.20
C LEU A 125 -8.75 -20.82 -12.12
N PHE A 126 -9.04 -20.16 -13.24
CA PHE A 126 -9.13 -18.71 -13.31
C PHE A 126 -10.56 -18.21 -13.15
N LEU A 127 -10.76 -17.22 -12.29
CA LEU A 127 -12.02 -16.48 -12.19
C LEU A 127 -12.20 -15.56 -13.41
N TYR A 128 -11.11 -14.92 -13.80
CA TYR A 128 -10.94 -14.24 -15.08
C TYR A 128 -9.46 -14.22 -15.46
N ARG A 129 -9.22 -14.02 -16.74
CA ARG A 129 -7.89 -13.89 -17.33
C ARG A 129 -7.94 -13.11 -18.62
N VAL A 130 -6.90 -12.35 -18.91
CA VAL A 130 -6.71 -11.72 -20.23
C VAL A 130 -6.53 -12.82 -21.30
N ASP A 131 -7.16 -12.66 -22.44
CA ASP A 131 -6.95 -13.51 -23.61
C ASP A 131 -5.60 -13.18 -24.26
N GLY A 132 -4.80 -14.18 -24.60
CA GLY A 132 -3.42 -14.00 -25.06
C GLY A 132 -3.27 -13.01 -26.24
N PRO A 133 -2.08 -12.43 -26.44
CA PRO A 133 -1.85 -11.30 -27.32
C PRO A 133 -2.20 -11.54 -28.80
N GLU A 134 -2.21 -12.78 -29.28
CA GLU A 134 -2.54 -13.11 -30.66
C GLU A 134 -4.02 -12.91 -31.04
N LYS A 135 -4.91 -12.76 -30.06
CA LYS A 135 -6.37 -12.61 -30.24
C LYS A 135 -6.92 -11.24 -29.83
N ASN A 136 -6.08 -10.36 -29.27
CA ASN A 136 -6.54 -9.21 -28.49
C ASN A 136 -6.52 -7.85 -29.19
N ALA A 137 -6.09 -7.73 -30.44
CA ALA A 137 -6.00 -6.43 -31.11
C ALA A 137 -7.39 -5.92 -31.59
N ILE A 138 -8.22 -5.47 -30.63
CA ILE A 138 -9.39 -4.64 -30.98
C ILE A 138 -8.96 -3.18 -31.17
N SER A 139 -8.04 -2.69 -30.35
CA SER A 139 -7.35 -1.40 -30.46
C SER A 139 -6.17 -1.39 -29.51
N ASP A 140 -5.28 -0.40 -29.65
CA ASP A 140 -4.08 -0.23 -28.80
C ASP A 140 -4.40 -0.09 -27.30
N ASP A 141 -5.63 0.28 -26.93
CA ASP A 141 -6.07 0.54 -25.55
C ASP A 141 -7.08 -0.47 -24.99
N VAL A 142 -7.49 -1.48 -25.78
CA VAL A 142 -8.54 -2.44 -25.39
C VAL A 142 -8.04 -3.87 -25.49
N ILE A 143 -8.20 -4.61 -24.41
CA ILE A 143 -7.92 -6.05 -24.32
C ILE A 143 -9.19 -6.84 -23.98
N LEU A 144 -9.25 -8.10 -24.42
CA LEU A 144 -10.34 -9.00 -24.09
C LEU A 144 -10.00 -9.81 -22.83
N VAL A 145 -10.97 -9.88 -21.93
CA VAL A 145 -10.87 -10.61 -20.68
C VAL A 145 -11.90 -11.73 -20.67
N ARG A 146 -11.45 -12.98 -20.59
CA ARG A 146 -12.32 -14.13 -20.37
C ARG A 146 -12.68 -14.23 -18.91
N TYR A 147 -13.94 -14.55 -18.61
CA TYR A 147 -14.38 -14.76 -17.25
C TYR A 147 -15.10 -16.11 -17.08
N TYR A 148 -14.99 -16.66 -15.88
CA TYR A 148 -15.65 -17.91 -15.51
C TYR A 148 -17.14 -17.65 -15.28
N ASN A 149 -17.98 -18.31 -16.06
CA ASN A 149 -19.42 -18.14 -16.00
C ASN A 149 -20.14 -19.21 -15.16
N PHE A 150 -19.39 -20.07 -14.47
CA PHE A 150 -19.87 -21.15 -13.61
C PHE A 150 -20.74 -22.20 -14.34
N SER A 151 -20.69 -22.22 -15.66
CA SER A 151 -21.39 -23.19 -16.52
C SER A 151 -20.41 -23.94 -17.41
N GLU A 152 -20.85 -25.06 -17.97
CA GLU A 152 -20.09 -25.79 -18.97
C GLU A 152 -20.12 -25.01 -20.32
N GLY A 153 -19.00 -25.01 -21.01
CA GLY A 153 -18.88 -24.39 -22.34
C GLY A 153 -17.78 -23.35 -22.45
N GLU A 154 -17.90 -22.50 -23.46
CA GLU A 154 -16.91 -21.47 -23.75
C GLU A 154 -17.05 -20.27 -22.77
N MET A 155 -15.93 -19.85 -22.20
CA MET A 155 -15.90 -18.68 -21.30
C MET A 155 -16.22 -17.39 -22.08
N PRO A 156 -17.18 -16.58 -21.61
CA PRO A 156 -17.50 -15.31 -22.25
C PRO A 156 -16.35 -14.32 -22.11
N GLN A 157 -16.36 -13.29 -22.97
CA GLN A 157 -15.35 -12.23 -23.01
C GLN A 157 -15.98 -10.87 -22.73
N ILE A 158 -15.19 -10.02 -22.08
CA ILE A 158 -15.52 -8.61 -21.80
C ILE A 158 -14.37 -7.73 -22.29
N PRO A 159 -14.63 -6.64 -23.03
CA PRO A 159 -13.61 -5.66 -23.36
C PRO A 159 -13.24 -4.83 -22.14
N CYS A 160 -11.93 -4.68 -21.87
CA CYS A 160 -11.38 -3.87 -20.81
C CYS A 160 -10.29 -2.95 -21.35
N SER A 161 -10.04 -1.83 -20.67
CA SER A 161 -8.88 -1.00 -20.96
C SER A 161 -7.61 -1.65 -20.44
N ASN A 162 -6.55 -1.67 -21.24
CA ASN A 162 -5.21 -2.09 -20.79
C ASN A 162 -4.44 -0.99 -20.03
N ARG A 163 -5.04 0.20 -19.84
CA ARG A 163 -4.46 1.33 -19.11
C ARG A 163 -4.86 1.38 -17.64
N GLN A 164 -5.67 0.44 -17.17
CA GLN A 164 -6.16 0.39 -15.78
C GLN A 164 -6.35 -1.06 -15.36
N ALA A 165 -6.06 -1.37 -14.09
CA ALA A 165 -6.21 -2.71 -13.54
C ALA A 165 -7.58 -3.31 -13.84
N ILE A 166 -7.59 -4.56 -14.31
CA ILE A 166 -8.80 -5.26 -14.74
C ILE A 166 -9.72 -5.49 -13.55
N PHE A 167 -9.20 -5.92 -12.38
CA PHE A 167 -10.03 -6.12 -11.19
C PHE A 167 -10.80 -4.84 -10.82
N PHE A 168 -10.23 -3.66 -11.01
CA PHE A 168 -10.91 -2.39 -10.77
C PHE A 168 -12.08 -2.19 -11.75
N GLN A 169 -11.92 -2.59 -13.00
CA GLN A 169 -12.96 -2.46 -14.02
C GLN A 169 -14.08 -3.50 -13.87
N LEU A 170 -13.81 -4.65 -13.25
CA LEU A 170 -14.77 -5.74 -13.08
C LEU A 170 -15.64 -5.65 -11.81
N GLU A 171 -15.58 -4.56 -11.05
CA GLU A 171 -16.41 -4.36 -9.86
C GLU A 171 -17.91 -4.09 -10.17
N THR A 172 -18.28 -3.87 -11.42
CA THR A 172 -19.65 -3.53 -11.80
C THR A 172 -20.39 -4.76 -12.33
N PRO A 173 -21.44 -5.25 -11.63
CA PRO A 173 -22.20 -6.44 -12.06
C PRO A 173 -22.77 -6.37 -13.47
N GLY A 174 -23.25 -5.20 -13.91
CA GLY A 174 -23.85 -5.00 -15.24
C GLY A 174 -22.87 -5.12 -16.43
N ARG A 175 -21.61 -5.41 -16.19
CA ARG A 175 -20.64 -5.74 -17.26
C ARG A 175 -20.75 -7.19 -17.72
N PHE A 176 -21.33 -8.07 -16.90
CA PHE A 176 -21.47 -9.49 -17.17
C PHE A 176 -22.83 -9.76 -17.82
N ARG A 177 -22.94 -10.86 -18.56
CA ARG A 177 -24.18 -11.25 -19.24
C ARG A 177 -25.30 -11.50 -18.21
N GLU A 178 -26.53 -11.16 -18.58
CA GLU A 178 -27.72 -11.39 -17.72
C GLU A 178 -27.95 -12.88 -17.41
N GLU A 179 -27.57 -13.76 -18.33
CA GLU A 179 -27.64 -15.20 -18.17
C GLU A 179 -26.59 -15.79 -17.23
N ASP A 180 -25.60 -14.99 -16.79
CA ASP A 180 -24.50 -15.42 -15.89
C ASP A 180 -24.64 -14.80 -14.47
N PRO A 181 -25.71 -15.09 -13.71
CA PRO A 181 -25.96 -14.40 -12.42
C PRO A 181 -24.90 -14.68 -11.35
N GLU A 182 -24.26 -15.87 -11.37
CA GLU A 182 -23.15 -16.17 -10.45
C GLU A 182 -21.93 -15.30 -10.74
N SER A 183 -21.62 -15.09 -12.04
CA SER A 183 -20.53 -14.21 -12.45
C SER A 183 -20.79 -12.75 -12.04
N GLN A 184 -22.05 -12.28 -12.20
CA GLN A 184 -22.47 -10.93 -11.77
C GLN A 184 -22.31 -10.72 -10.27
N PHE A 185 -22.37 -11.76 -9.46
CA PHE A 185 -22.18 -11.67 -8.01
C PHE A 185 -20.75 -11.91 -7.58
N VAL A 186 -20.14 -13.02 -8.04
CA VAL A 186 -18.83 -13.50 -7.54
C VAL A 186 -17.70 -12.60 -8.00
N ILE A 187 -17.62 -12.27 -9.30
CA ILE A 187 -16.49 -11.54 -9.85
C ILE A 187 -16.40 -10.12 -9.25
N PRO A 188 -17.48 -9.31 -9.20
CA PRO A 188 -17.45 -8.02 -8.56
C PRO A 188 -17.12 -8.08 -7.05
N SER A 189 -17.61 -9.11 -6.36
CA SER A 189 -17.34 -9.29 -4.93
C SER A 189 -15.88 -9.61 -4.65
N VAL A 190 -15.29 -10.49 -5.45
CA VAL A 190 -13.85 -10.83 -5.37
C VAL A 190 -13.00 -9.62 -5.75
N ALA A 191 -13.30 -8.96 -6.87
CA ALA A 191 -12.60 -7.76 -7.33
C ALA A 191 -12.60 -6.65 -6.26
N LYS A 192 -13.75 -6.40 -5.64
CA LYS A 192 -13.89 -5.45 -4.53
C LYS A 192 -13.09 -5.87 -3.29
N SER A 193 -13.03 -7.17 -2.97
CA SER A 193 -12.22 -7.68 -1.86
C SER A 193 -10.73 -7.49 -2.12
N ILE A 194 -10.25 -7.81 -3.32
CA ILE A 194 -8.86 -7.59 -3.75
C ILE A 194 -8.51 -6.12 -3.63
N ARG A 195 -9.33 -5.25 -4.23
CA ARG A 195 -9.16 -3.81 -4.16
C ARG A 195 -9.09 -3.29 -2.72
N THR A 196 -9.99 -3.73 -1.84
CA THR A 196 -10.02 -3.30 -0.45
C THR A 196 -8.75 -3.69 0.29
N ASN A 197 -8.28 -4.93 0.13
CA ASN A 197 -7.04 -5.39 0.75
C ASN A 197 -5.82 -4.58 0.27
N LEU A 198 -5.69 -4.36 -1.03
CA LEU A 198 -4.57 -3.61 -1.62
C LEU A 198 -4.64 -2.10 -1.32
N ARG A 199 -5.85 -1.52 -1.25
CA ARG A 199 -6.04 -0.12 -0.87
C ARG A 199 -5.67 0.16 0.58
N ASN A 200 -5.81 -0.83 1.46
CA ASN A 200 -5.44 -0.76 2.86
C ASN A 200 -3.95 -1.02 3.10
N VAL A 201 -3.13 -1.02 2.06
CA VAL A 201 -1.67 -0.95 2.19
C VAL A 201 -1.29 0.52 2.37
N VAL A 202 -0.73 0.85 3.53
CA VAL A 202 -0.31 2.20 3.89
C VAL A 202 1.19 2.26 4.07
N PHE A 203 1.81 3.35 3.64
CA PHE A 203 3.25 3.55 3.68
C PHE A 203 3.59 4.65 4.67
N LEU A 204 4.70 4.49 5.38
CA LEU A 204 5.25 5.47 6.28
C LEU A 204 6.76 5.58 6.04
N GLU A 205 7.20 6.77 5.64
CA GLU A 205 8.60 7.19 5.51
C GLU A 205 8.75 8.52 6.29
N PRO A 206 8.92 8.45 7.62
CA PRO A 206 8.85 9.64 8.47
C PRO A 206 9.96 10.62 8.15
N GLN A 207 9.61 11.88 7.86
CA GLN A 207 10.53 12.98 7.61
C GLN A 207 10.49 13.95 8.80
N PRO A 208 11.41 13.84 9.78
CA PRO A 208 11.39 14.61 11.03
C PRO A 208 11.29 16.14 10.81
N GLU A 209 11.93 16.66 9.78
CA GLU A 209 11.86 18.08 9.43
C GLU A 209 10.44 18.56 9.12
N LYS A 210 9.58 17.71 8.56
CA LYS A 210 8.18 18.02 8.27
C LYS A 210 7.25 17.82 9.47
N MET A 211 7.69 17.05 10.47
CA MET A 211 6.90 16.73 11.67
C MET A 211 7.02 17.76 12.78
N ARG A 212 7.98 18.70 12.65
CA ARG A 212 8.27 19.73 13.65
C ARG A 212 7.32 20.90 13.66
N ASP A 213 6.47 21.02 12.64
CA ASP A 213 5.58 22.17 12.45
C ASP A 213 4.16 21.88 12.98
N TYR A 214 3.35 22.91 12.98
CA TYR A 214 1.92 22.78 13.24
C TYR A 214 1.24 21.96 12.15
N SER A 215 0.22 21.22 12.52
CA SER A 215 -0.66 20.52 11.58
C SER A 215 -2.13 20.86 11.82
N TYR A 216 -2.93 20.81 10.76
CA TYR A 216 -4.35 21.17 10.81
C TYR A 216 -5.21 20.05 11.40
N LEU A 217 -6.10 20.36 12.35
CA LEU A 217 -6.90 19.41 13.17
C LEU A 217 -7.92 18.56 12.41
N LYS A 218 -7.80 18.34 11.10
CA LYS A 218 -8.76 17.52 10.35
C LYS A 218 -8.31 16.10 10.05
N ASP A 219 -7.03 15.82 10.19
CA ASP A 219 -6.47 14.55 9.74
C ASP A 219 -6.67 13.46 10.78
N ASP A 220 -7.21 12.33 10.32
CA ASP A 220 -7.54 11.19 11.16
C ASP A 220 -6.49 10.08 11.07
N VAL A 221 -5.76 10.01 9.95
CA VAL A 221 -4.72 9.02 9.66
C VAL A 221 -3.44 9.75 9.30
N ILE A 222 -2.31 9.22 9.77
CA ILE A 222 -1.02 9.83 9.48
C ILE A 222 -0.69 9.69 7.99
N VAL A 223 -0.18 10.77 7.38
CA VAL A 223 0.31 10.74 6.00
C VAL A 223 1.73 10.18 5.94
N GLU A 224 2.16 9.74 4.77
CA GLU A 224 3.39 9.00 4.54
C GLU A 224 4.65 9.68 5.12
N ASP A 225 4.81 10.98 4.93
CA ASP A 225 5.96 11.76 5.43
C ASP A 225 5.83 12.22 6.89
N GLY A 226 4.69 11.94 7.53
CA GLY A 226 4.44 12.27 8.93
C GLY A 226 4.11 13.74 9.21
N ARG A 227 4.00 14.62 8.19
CA ARG A 227 3.80 16.08 8.39
C ARG A 227 2.55 16.44 9.21
N ASN A 228 1.56 15.55 9.30
CA ASN A 228 0.36 15.76 10.10
C ASN A 228 0.40 15.03 11.46
N LEU A 229 1.59 14.67 11.94
CA LEU A 229 1.79 13.92 13.19
C LEU A 229 1.06 14.55 14.37
N SER A 230 1.20 15.87 14.56
CA SER A 230 0.61 16.59 15.68
C SER A 230 -0.93 16.47 15.70
N SER A 231 -1.57 16.54 14.54
CA SER A 231 -3.03 16.41 14.39
C SER A 231 -3.52 15.00 14.76
N VAL A 232 -2.85 13.97 14.22
CA VAL A 232 -3.22 12.58 14.49
C VAL A 232 -3.00 12.23 15.96
N LEU A 233 -1.86 12.61 16.55
CA LEU A 233 -1.60 12.43 17.98
C LEU A 233 -2.64 13.18 18.85
N TYR A 234 -3.02 14.40 18.47
CA TYR A 234 -4.06 15.14 19.19
C TYR A 234 -5.37 14.34 19.21
N LYS A 235 -5.74 13.76 18.10
CA LYS A 235 -6.96 12.95 17.98
C LYS A 235 -6.90 11.68 18.82
N ILE A 236 -5.79 10.93 18.75
CA ILE A 236 -5.54 9.75 19.58
C ILE A 236 -5.62 10.10 21.07
N CYS A 237 -4.91 11.16 21.49
CA CYS A 237 -4.80 11.52 22.92
C CYS A 237 -6.07 12.16 23.49
N ASN A 238 -6.89 12.84 22.68
CA ASN A 238 -8.11 13.55 23.10
C ASN A 238 -9.39 12.87 22.59
N GLY A 239 -9.27 11.72 21.93
CA GLY A 239 -10.39 10.88 21.51
C GLY A 239 -11.18 10.34 22.70
N LYS A 240 -12.34 9.72 22.40
CA LYS A 240 -13.17 9.07 23.44
C LYS A 240 -12.56 7.78 23.96
N ASP A 241 -11.69 7.15 23.18
CA ASP A 241 -11.04 5.89 23.53
C ASP A 241 -9.76 6.16 24.34
N ARG A 242 -9.84 5.89 25.66
CA ARG A 242 -8.68 5.97 26.55
C ARG A 242 -7.61 4.91 26.24
N TYR A 243 -8.01 3.79 25.65
CA TYR A 243 -7.09 2.71 25.30
C TYR A 243 -6.03 3.17 24.30
N GLU A 244 -6.41 3.85 23.23
CA GLU A 244 -5.47 4.35 22.22
C GLU A 244 -4.45 5.33 22.83
N ARG A 245 -4.92 6.25 23.69
CA ARG A 245 -4.04 7.17 24.42
C ARG A 245 -3.04 6.42 25.29
N ASP A 246 -3.50 5.42 26.08
CA ASP A 246 -2.66 4.66 26.98
C ASP A 246 -1.64 3.81 26.22
N GLN A 247 -2.02 3.24 25.07
CA GLN A 247 -1.10 2.52 24.19
C GLN A 247 -0.05 3.47 23.61
N MET A 248 -0.42 4.66 23.16
CA MET A 248 0.52 5.66 22.65
C MET A 248 1.53 6.06 23.74
N LEU A 249 1.08 6.33 24.96
CA LEU A 249 1.96 6.66 26.06
C LEU A 249 2.92 5.51 26.42
N LYS A 250 2.43 4.26 26.43
CA LYS A 250 3.29 3.09 26.65
C LYS A 250 4.35 2.97 25.56
N PHE A 251 3.95 3.17 24.30
CA PHE A 251 4.85 3.08 23.16
C PHE A 251 5.97 4.12 23.24
N VAL A 252 5.63 5.37 23.53
CA VAL A 252 6.63 6.45 23.65
C VAL A 252 7.54 6.28 24.87
N ARG A 253 7.01 5.79 25.99
CA ARG A 253 7.80 5.48 27.20
C ARG A 253 8.76 4.30 27.04
N SER A 254 8.63 3.51 25.96
CA SER A 254 9.59 2.46 25.64
C SER A 254 10.88 2.99 24.99
N LEU A 255 10.95 4.29 24.67
CA LEU A 255 12.16 4.91 24.15
C LEU A 255 13.26 4.90 25.23
N PRO A 256 14.44 4.37 24.88
CA PRO A 256 15.58 4.41 25.80
C PRO A 256 15.97 5.87 26.07
N GLU A 257 16.46 6.13 27.28
CA GLU A 257 17.03 7.45 27.68
C GLU A 257 16.04 8.63 27.78
N GLN A 258 14.72 8.39 27.64
CA GLN A 258 13.71 9.44 27.80
C GLN A 258 12.62 9.02 28.80
N ASP A 259 12.46 9.81 29.87
CA ASP A 259 11.39 9.62 30.86
C ASP A 259 10.19 10.51 30.48
N ILE A 260 9.43 10.08 29.45
CA ILE A 260 8.27 10.81 28.96
C ILE A 260 7.08 10.54 29.88
N ILE A 261 6.56 11.58 30.48
CA ILE A 261 5.45 11.52 31.43
C ILE A 261 4.12 11.68 30.69
N GLU A 262 4.04 12.64 29.78
CA GLU A 262 2.79 13.06 29.17
C GLU A 262 3.00 13.63 27.74
N ILE A 263 1.98 13.46 26.91
CA ILE A 263 1.86 14.13 25.60
C ILE A 263 0.87 15.27 25.75
N ARG A 264 1.30 16.50 25.49
CA ARG A 264 0.49 17.72 25.50
C ARG A 264 0.46 18.37 24.11
N PHE A 265 -0.36 19.39 23.96
CA PHE A 265 -0.55 20.06 22.69
C PHE A 265 -0.66 21.57 22.88
N ILE A 266 -0.11 22.32 21.91
CA ILE A 266 -0.43 23.72 21.68
C ILE A 266 -1.52 23.75 20.62
N LYS A 267 -2.59 24.46 20.87
CA LYS A 267 -3.66 24.70 19.90
C LYS A 267 -3.78 26.16 19.60
N THR A 268 -3.85 26.51 18.30
CA THR A 268 -4.04 27.90 17.84
C THR A 268 -5.52 28.19 17.58
N GLU A 269 -5.88 29.46 17.49
CA GLU A 269 -7.24 29.90 17.12
C GLU A 269 -7.62 29.50 15.68
N ARG A 270 -6.63 29.17 14.83
CA ARG A 270 -6.83 28.69 13.44
C ARG A 270 -7.07 27.20 13.32
N ASN A 271 -7.24 26.50 14.46
CA ASN A 271 -7.32 25.04 14.52
C ASN A 271 -6.08 24.28 14.05
N ASP A 272 -4.91 24.89 14.18
CA ASP A 272 -3.64 24.20 14.06
C ASP A 272 -3.21 23.66 15.42
N VAL A 273 -2.49 22.55 15.42
CA VAL A 273 -2.00 21.89 16.63
C VAL A 273 -0.54 21.50 16.48
N MET A 274 0.23 21.61 17.57
CA MET A 274 1.60 21.14 17.68
C MET A 274 1.75 20.26 18.91
N VAL A 275 2.37 19.10 18.73
CA VAL A 275 2.69 18.17 19.84
C VAL A 275 3.84 18.73 20.68
N ARG A 276 3.76 18.49 22.00
CA ARG A 276 4.81 18.70 22.96
C ARG A 276 4.90 17.52 23.92
N LEU A 277 6.09 17.20 24.36
CA LEU A 277 6.34 16.16 25.33
C LEU A 277 6.69 16.76 26.70
N VAL A 278 6.20 16.13 27.74
CA VAL A 278 6.62 16.41 29.12
C VAL A 278 7.55 15.28 29.54
N GLU A 279 8.79 15.63 29.87
CA GLU A 279 9.82 14.69 30.32
C GLU A 279 10.24 14.99 31.77
N SER A 280 10.64 13.95 32.49
CA SER A 280 11.18 14.08 33.86
C SER A 280 12.69 13.89 33.84
N PHE A 281 13.42 14.87 34.36
CA PHE A 281 14.85 14.75 34.62
C PHE A 281 15.14 14.96 36.10
N GLY A 282 15.53 13.89 36.78
CA GLY A 282 15.85 13.96 38.22
C GLY A 282 14.69 14.46 39.09
N GLY A 283 13.44 14.16 38.70
CA GLY A 283 12.23 14.59 39.40
C GLY A 283 11.75 15.99 39.05
N LYS A 284 12.41 16.68 38.09
CA LYS A 284 11.96 17.97 37.56
C LYS A 284 11.33 17.81 36.20
N GLU A 285 10.10 18.27 36.03
CA GLU A 285 9.40 18.26 34.76
C GLU A 285 9.94 19.35 33.81
N SER A 286 10.12 19.00 32.54
CA SER A 286 10.46 19.89 31.44
C SER A 286 9.54 19.64 30.26
N ILE A 287 9.19 20.69 29.52
CA ILE A 287 8.28 20.63 28.39
C ILE A 287 9.08 20.94 27.13
N PHE A 288 8.97 20.05 26.14
CA PHE A 288 9.65 20.18 24.85
C PHE A 288 8.63 20.19 23.72
N ASP A 289 8.70 21.24 22.88
CA ASP A 289 7.88 21.39 21.69
C ASP A 289 8.48 20.58 20.52
N ALA A 290 7.63 20.19 19.53
CA ALA A 290 8.06 19.40 18.38
C ALA A 290 9.36 19.87 17.70
N PRO A 291 9.64 21.19 17.53
CA PRO A 291 10.89 21.67 16.91
C PRO A 291 12.17 21.20 17.60
N VAL A 292 12.13 20.94 18.90
CA VAL A 292 13.33 20.55 19.68
C VAL A 292 13.39 19.05 20.00
N LEU A 293 12.39 18.26 19.58
CA LEU A 293 12.42 16.82 19.74
C LEU A 293 13.47 16.18 18.82
N SER A 294 14.07 15.07 19.28
CA SER A 294 15.00 14.31 18.46
C SER A 294 14.31 13.67 17.26
N ASP A 295 15.06 13.42 16.18
CA ASP A 295 14.56 12.71 15.00
C ASP A 295 14.02 11.32 15.36
N GLY A 296 14.73 10.60 16.22
CA GLY A 296 14.30 9.28 16.72
C GLY A 296 12.96 9.35 17.46
N THR A 297 12.78 10.34 18.34
CA THR A 297 11.52 10.56 19.06
C THR A 297 10.36 10.81 18.09
N LEU A 298 10.57 11.71 17.12
CA LEU A 298 9.54 12.00 16.12
C LEU A 298 9.18 10.79 15.27
N ARG A 299 10.16 9.99 14.84
CA ARG A 299 9.93 8.73 14.09
C ARG A 299 9.12 7.72 14.91
N VAL A 300 9.47 7.52 16.16
CA VAL A 300 8.71 6.63 17.05
C VAL A 300 7.27 7.12 17.25
N LEU A 301 7.08 8.42 17.48
CA LEU A 301 5.75 9.01 17.55
C LEU A 301 4.94 8.76 16.27
N ALA A 302 5.57 8.89 15.09
CA ALA A 302 4.94 8.66 13.80
C ALA A 302 4.55 7.18 13.62
N VAL A 303 5.43 6.24 13.99
CA VAL A 303 5.12 4.81 13.94
C VAL A 303 3.95 4.47 14.87
N GLY A 304 3.98 4.96 16.11
CA GLY A 304 2.87 4.76 17.07
C GLY A 304 1.55 5.35 16.55
N ALA A 305 1.60 6.58 16.00
CA ALA A 305 0.43 7.23 15.41
C ALA A 305 -0.11 6.43 14.22
N MET A 306 0.76 5.90 13.34
CA MET A 306 0.36 5.05 12.22
C MET A 306 -0.37 3.79 12.72
N LEU A 307 0.24 3.04 13.63
CA LEU A 307 -0.33 1.78 14.11
C LEU A 307 -1.67 1.94 14.83
N LEU A 308 -1.93 3.11 15.44
CA LEU A 308 -3.16 3.41 16.16
C LEU A 308 -4.22 4.11 15.30
N SER A 309 -3.86 4.70 14.15
CA SER A 309 -4.78 5.47 13.32
C SER A 309 -5.28 4.73 12.08
N VAL A 310 -4.56 3.68 11.62
CA VAL A 310 -4.99 2.93 10.43
C VAL A 310 -6.12 1.96 10.74
N PRO A 311 -7.02 1.68 9.76
CA PRO A 311 -8.07 0.70 9.93
C PRO A 311 -7.50 -0.69 10.30
N GLN A 312 -8.22 -1.43 11.14
CA GLN A 312 -7.84 -2.80 11.48
C GLN A 312 -7.74 -3.67 10.22
N GLY A 313 -6.69 -4.49 10.12
CA GLY A 313 -6.41 -5.33 8.95
C GLY A 313 -5.63 -4.62 7.84
N SER A 314 -5.20 -3.37 8.05
CA SER A 314 -4.28 -2.69 7.14
C SER A 314 -2.90 -3.32 7.17
N LEU A 315 -2.22 -3.32 6.02
CA LEU A 315 -0.79 -3.62 5.93
C LEU A 315 -0.01 -2.32 6.02
N VAL A 316 0.78 -2.18 7.08
CA VAL A 316 1.66 -1.01 7.27
C VAL A 316 3.05 -1.33 6.76
N VAL A 317 3.54 -0.53 5.84
CA VAL A 317 4.90 -0.61 5.28
C VAL A 317 5.70 0.58 5.78
N ILE A 318 6.81 0.32 6.47
CA ILE A 318 7.65 1.36 7.05
C ILE A 318 9.04 1.25 6.44
N GLU A 319 9.55 2.34 5.84
CA GLU A 319 10.93 2.44 5.37
C GLU A 319 11.81 3.10 6.44
N GLU A 320 13.09 2.72 6.48
CA GLU A 320 14.15 3.32 7.32
C GLU A 320 13.81 3.40 8.82
N ILE A 321 13.17 2.35 9.34
CA ILE A 321 12.76 2.30 10.74
C ILE A 321 13.94 2.42 11.73
N ASP A 322 15.13 2.01 11.30
CA ASP A 322 16.40 2.05 12.06
C ASP A 322 17.11 3.41 11.95
N ASN A 323 16.71 4.27 11.04
CA ASN A 323 17.36 5.55 10.83
C ASN A 323 17.03 6.51 11.99
N GLY A 324 18.04 6.87 12.79
CA GLY A 324 17.89 7.78 13.94
C GLY A 324 17.38 7.12 15.23
N VAL A 325 17.19 5.80 15.25
CA VAL A 325 16.96 5.03 16.49
C VAL A 325 18.27 4.32 16.84
N HIS A 326 18.91 4.71 17.94
CA HIS A 326 20.16 4.09 18.37
C HIS A 326 19.87 2.63 18.79
N PRO A 327 20.57 1.63 18.22
CA PRO A 327 20.47 0.27 18.72
C PRO A 327 21.06 0.24 20.13
N SER A 328 20.22 0.07 21.14
CA SER A 328 20.62 -0.12 22.54
C SER A 328 21.05 -1.56 22.78
#